data_37cd7bc96097540c01db0b796de117c9
#
_entry.id   37cd7bc96097540c01db0b796de117c9
#
_cell.length_a   1.000
_cell.length_b   1.000
_cell.length_c   1.000
_cell.angle_alpha   90.00
_cell.angle_beta   90.00
_cell.angle_gamma   90.00
#
_symmetry.space_group_name_H-M   'P 1'
#
loop_
_entity.id
_entity.type
_entity.pdbx_description
1 polymer ?
#
loop_
_entity_poly.entity_id
_entity_poly.type
_entity_poly.pdbx_seq_one_letter_code
_entity_poly.pdbx_strand_id
1 'polypeptide(L)'
;GTLGLALSQAIAQLKPVSLILTAPGDWRVLQSLRATAAAHDLPLALRDDTHFFSTVREFAAHAKGRKQLRMEYWYRELRQKHSILMDGAAPVGGQWNFDADNRESFGKAGPQHLTPPTRFAPDAITQEVLALVQSRFASHPGQLNTFGWPVTRAQALEALQTFIEQRLPLFGQYEDAMWSGEAWLYHSHLSCALNLKLLNPREVIAAAEAAFRTGRAPLAAVEGFIRQILGWREFVRGIYWTQMPGYLERNALGAQAALPAWYWTGDTDMACLKDAITQTLEHGYAHHIQDRKSVV
;
A
#
# COMPACT_ATOMS: atom_id res chain seq x y z
N GLY A 1 -9.97 -23.78 2.49
CA GLY A 1 -10.93 -23.45 3.56
C GLY A 1 -11.15 -21.95 3.68
N THR A 2 -12.21 -21.52 4.34
CA THR A 2 -12.51 -20.10 4.59
C THR A 2 -12.10 -19.72 6.03
N LEU A 3 -11.90 -18.41 6.28
CA LEU A 3 -11.63 -17.93 7.64
C LEU A 3 -12.79 -18.21 8.62
N GLY A 4 -14.04 -18.17 8.14
CA GLY A 4 -15.20 -18.57 8.94
C GLY A 4 -15.18 -20.03 9.37
N LEU A 5 -14.80 -20.94 8.46
CA LEU A 5 -14.64 -22.35 8.79
C LEU A 5 -13.53 -22.58 9.82
N ALA A 6 -12.37 -21.94 9.63
CA ALA A 6 -11.26 -22.03 10.57
C ALA A 6 -11.65 -21.50 11.96
N LEU A 7 -12.40 -20.40 12.00
CA LEU A 7 -12.94 -19.85 13.26
C LEU A 7 -13.93 -20.84 13.92
N SER A 8 -14.85 -21.44 13.16
CA SER A 8 -15.79 -22.45 13.71
C SER A 8 -15.03 -23.65 14.31
N GLN A 9 -13.98 -24.14 13.64
CA GLN A 9 -13.14 -25.22 14.14
C GLN A 9 -12.43 -24.83 15.45
N ALA A 10 -11.87 -23.61 15.51
CA ALA A 10 -11.23 -23.10 16.72
C ALA A 10 -12.23 -22.93 17.86
N ILE A 11 -13.45 -22.45 17.60
CA ILE A 11 -14.52 -22.33 18.60
C ILE A 11 -14.88 -23.69 19.16
N ALA A 12 -15.06 -24.70 18.32
CA ALA A 12 -15.39 -26.07 18.75
C ALA A 12 -14.30 -26.67 19.64
N GLN A 13 -13.03 -26.41 19.34
CA GLN A 13 -11.88 -26.90 20.09
C GLN A 13 -11.65 -26.15 21.41
N LEU A 14 -11.70 -24.80 21.37
CA LEU A 14 -11.29 -23.94 22.48
C LEU A 14 -12.45 -23.56 23.41
N LYS A 15 -13.69 -23.70 22.95
CA LYS A 15 -14.93 -23.35 23.67
C LYS A 15 -14.87 -21.97 24.37
N PRO A 16 -14.55 -20.90 23.63
CA PRO A 16 -14.42 -19.55 24.19
C PRO A 16 -15.78 -19.02 24.64
N VAL A 17 -15.80 -18.11 25.60
CA VAL A 17 -17.01 -17.40 26.07
C VAL A 17 -17.26 -16.10 25.26
N SER A 18 -16.25 -15.60 24.57
CA SER A 18 -16.32 -14.43 23.71
C SER A 18 -15.18 -14.40 22.71
N LEU A 19 -15.33 -13.60 21.65
CA LEU A 19 -14.32 -13.40 20.62
C LEU A 19 -13.87 -11.95 20.62
N ILE A 20 -12.56 -11.73 20.50
CA ILE A 20 -11.97 -10.40 20.30
C ILE A 20 -11.22 -10.43 18.96
N LEU A 21 -11.53 -9.49 18.11
CA LEU A 21 -10.95 -9.39 16.76
C LEU A 21 -10.41 -7.99 16.53
N THR A 22 -9.17 -7.87 16.05
CA THR A 22 -8.74 -6.65 15.39
C THR A 22 -9.50 -6.50 14.06
N ALA A 23 -10.08 -5.33 13.81
CA ALA A 23 -10.86 -5.08 12.60
C ALA A 23 -10.07 -5.50 11.34
N PRO A 24 -10.58 -6.45 10.54
CA PRO A 24 -9.88 -6.91 9.34
C PRO A 24 -9.83 -5.81 8.27
N GLY A 25 -8.93 -5.95 7.31
CA GLY A 25 -8.79 -5.02 6.18
C GLY A 25 -9.83 -5.20 5.08
N ASP A 26 -10.62 -6.27 5.10
CA ASP A 26 -11.62 -6.63 4.08
C ASP A 26 -13.02 -6.76 4.69
N TRP A 27 -13.99 -6.09 4.08
CA TRP A 27 -15.38 -6.10 4.51
C TRP A 27 -16.00 -7.50 4.46
N ARG A 28 -15.70 -8.29 3.42
CA ARG A 28 -16.23 -9.66 3.27
C ARG A 28 -15.72 -10.58 4.39
N VAL A 29 -14.46 -10.42 4.75
CA VAL A 29 -13.86 -11.14 5.90
C VAL A 29 -14.57 -10.76 7.18
N LEU A 30 -14.81 -9.47 7.43
CA LEU A 30 -15.55 -9.02 8.60
C LEU A 30 -16.97 -9.62 8.65
N GLN A 31 -17.70 -9.62 7.53
CA GLN A 31 -19.05 -10.20 7.50
C GLN A 31 -19.04 -11.72 7.75
N SER A 32 -18.10 -12.44 7.14
CA SER A 32 -17.93 -13.87 7.37
C SER A 32 -17.65 -14.20 8.83
N LEU A 33 -16.76 -13.47 9.49
CA LEU A 33 -16.42 -13.68 10.91
C LEU A 33 -17.57 -13.31 11.84
N ARG A 34 -18.32 -12.24 11.54
CA ARG A 34 -19.54 -11.87 12.27
C ARG A 34 -20.62 -12.95 12.17
N ALA A 35 -20.87 -13.44 10.95
CA ALA A 35 -21.83 -14.52 10.74
C ALA A 35 -21.44 -15.79 11.50
N THR A 36 -20.14 -16.14 11.49
CA THR A 36 -19.64 -17.29 12.26
C THR A 36 -19.83 -17.10 13.76
N ALA A 37 -19.49 -15.93 14.31
CA ALA A 37 -19.68 -15.66 15.74
C ALA A 37 -21.17 -15.75 16.15
N ALA A 38 -22.05 -15.18 15.34
CA ALA A 38 -23.50 -15.24 15.55
C ALA A 38 -24.05 -16.68 15.48
N ALA A 39 -23.56 -17.51 14.54
CA ALA A 39 -23.98 -18.91 14.43
C ALA A 39 -23.56 -19.78 15.64
N HIS A 40 -22.61 -19.32 16.43
CA HIS A 40 -22.17 -19.96 17.66
C HIS A 40 -22.63 -19.22 18.92
N ASP A 41 -23.55 -18.27 18.83
CA ASP A 41 -24.07 -17.43 19.93
C ASP A 41 -22.95 -16.77 20.77
N LEU A 42 -21.83 -16.39 20.13
CA LEU A 42 -20.68 -15.80 20.81
C LEU A 42 -20.63 -14.28 20.63
N PRO A 43 -20.45 -13.51 21.71
CA PRO A 43 -20.16 -12.09 21.62
C PRO A 43 -18.85 -11.83 20.84
N LEU A 44 -18.88 -10.91 19.88
CA LEU A 44 -17.72 -10.49 19.11
C LEU A 44 -17.40 -9.02 19.37
N ALA A 45 -16.27 -8.76 20.03
CA ALA A 45 -15.72 -7.44 20.23
C ALA A 45 -14.72 -7.08 19.12
N LEU A 46 -14.96 -5.97 18.42
CA LEU A 46 -14.03 -5.46 17.42
C LEU A 46 -13.13 -4.37 18.02
N ARG A 47 -11.83 -4.51 17.85
CA ARG A 47 -10.81 -3.52 18.20
C ARG A 47 -10.29 -2.81 16.95
N ASP A 48 -9.91 -1.55 17.09
CA ASP A 48 -9.31 -0.80 15.98
C ASP A 48 -7.96 -1.40 15.59
N ASP A 49 -7.68 -1.37 14.29
CA ASP A 49 -6.37 -1.76 13.76
C ASP A 49 -5.37 -0.61 13.95
N THR A 50 -4.46 -0.77 14.91
CA THR A 50 -3.42 0.22 15.24
C THR A 50 -2.31 0.32 14.22
N HIS A 51 -2.38 -0.48 13.14
CA HIS A 51 -1.50 -0.38 11.96
C HIS A 51 -1.89 0.78 11.03
N PHE A 52 -2.83 1.62 11.47
CA PHE A 52 -3.25 2.85 10.84
C PHE A 52 -3.14 4.01 11.84
N PHE A 53 -3.04 5.23 11.31
CA PHE A 53 -2.97 6.46 12.13
C PHE A 53 -4.34 6.91 12.63
N SER A 54 -5.40 6.52 11.93
CA SER A 54 -6.77 6.87 12.24
C SER A 54 -7.66 5.65 12.41
N THR A 55 -8.76 5.83 13.10
CA THR A 55 -9.85 4.86 13.15
C THR A 55 -10.85 5.12 12.02
N VAL A 56 -11.64 4.09 11.67
CA VAL A 56 -12.75 4.24 10.71
C VAL A 56 -13.77 5.29 11.19
N ARG A 57 -13.99 5.39 12.51
CA ARG A 57 -14.92 6.36 13.10
C ARG A 57 -14.44 7.80 12.95
N GLU A 58 -13.15 8.05 13.10
CA GLU A 58 -12.55 9.38 12.87
C GLU A 58 -12.71 9.81 11.42
N PHE A 59 -12.46 8.90 10.46
CA PHE A 59 -12.69 9.22 9.06
C PHE A 59 -14.18 9.46 8.76
N ALA A 60 -15.08 8.66 9.33
CA ALA A 60 -16.52 8.86 9.17
C ALA A 60 -16.96 10.24 9.73
N ALA A 61 -16.38 10.68 10.84
CA ALA A 61 -16.63 12.01 11.37
C ALA A 61 -16.09 13.12 10.44
N HIS A 62 -14.88 12.96 9.89
CA HIS A 62 -14.33 13.84 8.85
C HIS A 62 -15.24 13.92 7.62
N ALA A 63 -15.78 12.79 7.17
CA ALA A 63 -16.61 12.72 5.96
C ALA A 63 -18.02 13.29 6.13
N LYS A 64 -18.52 13.36 7.38
CA LYS A 64 -19.91 13.76 7.67
C LYS A 64 -20.23 15.15 7.17
N GLY A 65 -21.27 15.25 6.34
CA GLY A 65 -21.79 16.52 5.81
C GLY A 65 -20.93 17.15 4.70
N ARG A 66 -19.83 16.55 4.29
CA ARG A 66 -19.00 17.04 3.19
C ARG A 66 -19.57 16.59 1.85
N LYS A 67 -19.79 17.53 0.93
CA LYS A 67 -20.22 17.23 -0.44
C LYS A 67 -19.14 16.53 -1.27
N GLN A 68 -17.87 16.83 -0.99
CA GLN A 68 -16.72 16.27 -1.68
C GLN A 68 -15.65 15.92 -0.65
N LEU A 69 -15.13 14.72 -0.72
CA LEU A 69 -14.00 14.27 0.08
C LEU A 69 -12.72 14.45 -0.74
N ARG A 70 -11.73 15.10 -0.14
CA ARG A 70 -10.39 15.29 -0.72
C ARG A 70 -9.35 14.77 0.27
N MET A 71 -8.44 13.97 -0.23
CA MET A 71 -7.34 13.39 0.55
C MET A 71 -6.53 14.48 1.27
N GLU A 72 -6.27 15.60 0.62
CA GLU A 72 -5.49 16.72 1.15
C GLU A 72 -6.00 17.24 2.50
N TYR A 73 -7.32 17.37 2.69
CA TYR A 73 -7.87 17.86 3.95
C TYR A 73 -7.72 16.84 5.08
N TRP A 74 -7.92 15.56 4.78
CA TRP A 74 -7.70 14.49 5.73
C TRP A 74 -6.23 14.38 6.13
N TYR A 75 -5.34 14.49 5.18
CA TYR A 75 -3.90 14.48 5.39
C TYR A 75 -3.45 15.62 6.33
N ARG A 76 -3.96 16.86 6.14
CA ARG A 76 -3.67 18.00 7.03
C ARG A 76 -4.13 17.75 8.46
N GLU A 77 -5.34 17.23 8.64
CA GLU A 77 -5.87 16.85 9.95
C GLU A 77 -4.98 15.80 10.64
N LEU A 78 -4.52 14.80 9.91
CA LEU A 78 -3.63 13.79 10.46
C LEU A 78 -2.23 14.32 10.78
N ARG A 79 -1.66 15.19 9.95
CA ARG A 79 -0.38 15.85 10.23
C ARG A 79 -0.46 16.64 11.53
N GLN A 80 -1.48 17.44 11.70
CA GLN A 80 -1.72 18.23 12.93
C GLN A 80 -1.91 17.32 14.15
N LYS A 81 -2.78 16.32 14.04
CA LYS A 81 -3.08 15.39 15.13
C LYS A 81 -1.84 14.64 15.63
N HIS A 82 -0.96 14.24 14.72
CA HIS A 82 0.21 13.41 15.03
C HIS A 82 1.53 14.20 15.04
N SER A 83 1.48 15.52 14.86
CA SER A 83 2.65 16.42 14.81
C SER A 83 3.72 16.00 13.78
N ILE A 84 3.29 15.44 12.63
CA ILE A 84 4.17 14.96 11.57
C ILE A 84 4.50 16.10 10.60
N LEU A 85 5.78 16.40 10.41
CA LEU A 85 6.28 17.56 9.64
C LEU A 85 5.60 18.87 10.06
N MET A 86 5.38 19.05 11.34
CA MET A 86 4.81 20.26 11.92
C MET A 86 5.87 21.06 12.69
N ASP A 87 5.70 22.37 12.68
CA ASP A 87 6.40 23.33 13.53
C ASP A 87 5.33 24.12 14.30
N GLY A 88 5.05 23.67 15.52
CA GLY A 88 3.88 24.10 16.26
C GLY A 88 2.58 23.81 15.49
N ALA A 89 1.79 24.84 15.22
CA ALA A 89 0.53 24.73 14.48
C ALA A 89 0.71 24.82 12.94
N ALA A 90 1.89 25.21 12.46
CA ALA A 90 2.18 25.40 11.05
C ALA A 90 2.88 24.17 10.44
N PRO A 91 2.69 23.87 9.14
CA PRO A 91 3.47 22.86 8.46
C PRO A 91 4.92 23.33 8.28
N VAL A 92 5.87 22.42 8.44
CA VAL A 92 7.28 22.67 8.15
C VAL A 92 7.43 23.17 6.71
N GLY A 93 8.24 24.21 6.49
CA GLY A 93 8.42 24.84 5.20
C GLY A 93 7.25 25.75 4.76
N GLY A 94 6.26 25.99 5.65
CA GLY A 94 5.14 26.91 5.39
C GLY A 94 4.08 26.41 4.41
N GLN A 95 4.26 25.22 3.83
CA GLN A 95 3.35 24.64 2.85
C GLN A 95 2.84 23.26 3.28
N TRP A 96 1.60 22.93 2.90
CA TRP A 96 0.99 21.65 3.23
C TRP A 96 1.41 20.51 2.32
N ASN A 97 1.79 20.82 1.09
CA ASN A 97 2.36 19.85 0.14
C ASN A 97 3.38 20.53 -0.78
N PHE A 98 4.25 19.72 -1.35
CA PHE A 98 5.31 20.11 -2.27
C PHE A 98 5.18 19.41 -3.63
N ASP A 99 3.96 19.02 -4.01
CA ASP A 99 3.66 18.27 -5.22
C ASP A 99 4.16 18.97 -6.50
N ALA A 100 4.14 20.31 -6.51
CA ALA A 100 4.65 21.08 -7.64
C ALA A 100 6.18 20.94 -7.82
N ASP A 101 6.91 20.73 -6.73
CA ASP A 101 8.37 20.57 -6.71
C ASP A 101 8.80 19.13 -7.06
N ASN A 102 7.85 18.19 -7.13
CA ASN A 102 8.07 16.75 -7.29
C ASN A 102 7.66 16.23 -8.68
N ARG A 103 7.78 17.02 -9.74
CA ARG A 103 7.30 16.65 -11.08
C ARG A 103 8.37 16.74 -12.16
N GLU A 104 9.61 16.46 -11.82
CA GLU A 104 10.66 16.44 -12.82
C GLU A 104 10.59 15.17 -13.68
N SER A 105 11.05 15.29 -14.91
CA SER A 105 11.21 14.18 -15.84
C SER A 105 12.68 13.90 -16.07
N PHE A 106 13.00 12.66 -16.44
CA PHE A 106 14.35 12.31 -16.83
C PHE A 106 14.71 13.02 -18.17
N GLY A 107 15.92 13.56 -18.23
CA GLY A 107 16.45 14.08 -19.49
C GLY A 107 16.77 12.96 -20.49
N LYS A 108 17.33 13.30 -21.64
CA LYS A 108 17.70 12.31 -22.69
C LYS A 108 18.66 11.22 -22.21
N ALA A 109 19.42 11.49 -21.15
CA ALA A 109 20.36 10.53 -20.56
C ALA A 109 19.66 9.47 -19.69
N GLY A 110 18.36 9.60 -19.43
CA GLY A 110 17.61 8.70 -18.54
C GLY A 110 17.92 8.90 -17.06
N PRO A 111 17.37 8.01 -16.20
CA PRO A 111 17.60 8.06 -14.78
C PRO A 111 19.07 7.80 -14.44
N GLN A 112 19.59 8.57 -13.46
CA GLN A 112 20.97 8.49 -13.02
C GLN A 112 21.03 7.96 -11.58
N HIS A 113 22.15 7.31 -11.23
CA HIS A 113 22.37 6.84 -9.86
C HIS A 113 21.26 5.94 -9.31
N LEU A 114 20.66 5.09 -10.17
CA LEU A 114 19.69 4.10 -9.72
C LEU A 114 20.37 3.05 -8.84
N THR A 115 19.86 2.92 -7.63
CA THR A 115 20.22 1.81 -6.76
C THR A 115 19.07 0.80 -6.79
N PRO A 116 19.30 -0.43 -7.26
CA PRO A 116 18.27 -1.45 -7.27
C PRO A 116 17.76 -1.71 -5.83
N PRO A 117 16.50 -2.13 -5.68
CA PRO A 117 15.97 -2.48 -4.37
C PRO A 117 16.76 -3.63 -3.74
N THR A 118 16.88 -3.61 -2.42
CA THR A 118 17.44 -4.74 -1.68
C THR A 118 16.62 -5.99 -1.98
N ARG A 119 17.30 -7.05 -2.36
CA ARG A 119 16.68 -8.34 -2.67
C ARG A 119 17.18 -9.40 -1.68
N PHE A 120 16.26 -10.28 -1.30
CA PHE A 120 16.50 -11.31 -0.31
C PHE A 120 16.37 -12.68 -0.94
N ALA A 121 17.38 -13.53 -0.72
CA ALA A 121 17.31 -14.92 -1.17
C ALA A 121 16.18 -15.64 -0.40
N PRO A 122 15.32 -16.42 -1.10
CA PRO A 122 14.28 -17.21 -0.45
C PRO A 122 14.89 -18.21 0.56
N ASP A 123 14.43 -18.14 1.81
CA ASP A 123 14.73 -19.17 2.82
C ASP A 123 13.96 -20.47 2.57
N ALA A 124 14.17 -21.50 3.38
CA ALA A 124 13.54 -22.81 3.19
C ALA A 124 12.01 -22.74 3.17
N ILE A 125 11.40 -21.95 4.06
CA ILE A 125 9.94 -21.76 4.12
C ILE A 125 9.44 -21.04 2.85
N THR A 126 10.14 -20.00 2.43
CA THR A 126 9.79 -19.26 1.21
C THR A 126 9.89 -20.16 -0.03
N GLN A 127 10.92 -21.01 -0.11
CA GLN A 127 11.07 -21.98 -1.21
C GLN A 127 9.91 -22.99 -1.24
N GLU A 128 9.50 -23.51 -0.10
CA GLU A 128 8.33 -24.38 0.03
C GLU A 128 7.05 -23.70 -0.47
N VAL A 129 6.83 -22.44 -0.07
CA VAL A 129 5.67 -21.66 -0.53
C VAL A 129 5.73 -21.37 -2.03
N LEU A 130 6.89 -21.04 -2.58
CA LEU A 130 7.07 -20.83 -4.02
C LEU A 130 6.75 -22.13 -4.82
N ALA A 131 7.23 -23.27 -4.34
CA ALA A 131 6.90 -24.58 -4.95
C ALA A 131 5.40 -24.89 -4.87
N LEU A 132 4.76 -24.60 -3.73
CA LEU A 132 3.32 -24.75 -3.57
C LEU A 132 2.52 -23.86 -4.52
N VAL A 133 2.90 -22.59 -4.66
CA VAL A 133 2.27 -21.63 -5.59
C VAL A 133 2.47 -22.12 -7.04
N GLN A 134 3.67 -22.51 -7.41
CA GLN A 134 3.96 -23.07 -8.74
C GLN A 134 3.08 -24.29 -9.05
N SER A 135 2.88 -25.17 -8.09
CA SER A 135 2.07 -26.39 -8.32
C SER A 135 0.57 -26.11 -8.41
N ARG A 136 0.05 -25.15 -7.63
CA ARG A 136 -1.39 -24.89 -7.55
C ARG A 136 -1.88 -23.81 -8.50
N PHE A 137 -1.00 -22.90 -8.91
CA PHE A 137 -1.35 -21.69 -9.66
C PHE A 137 -0.51 -21.49 -10.92
N ALA A 138 0.04 -22.60 -11.48
CA ALA A 138 0.87 -22.57 -12.69
C ALA A 138 0.19 -21.89 -13.90
N SER A 139 -1.13 -21.92 -13.98
CA SER A 139 -1.91 -21.29 -15.05
C SER A 139 -2.26 -19.82 -14.80
N HIS A 140 -1.91 -19.27 -13.63
CA HIS A 140 -2.17 -17.87 -13.31
C HIS A 140 -1.08 -16.98 -13.91
N PRO A 141 -1.40 -15.72 -14.26
CA PRO A 141 -0.41 -14.78 -14.75
C PRO A 141 0.64 -14.46 -13.66
N GLY A 142 1.84 -14.12 -14.09
CA GLY A 142 2.95 -13.74 -13.23
C GLY A 142 4.08 -14.77 -13.20
N GLN A 143 5.20 -14.37 -12.60
CA GLN A 143 6.42 -15.17 -12.50
C GLN A 143 6.91 -15.24 -11.05
N LEU A 144 7.54 -16.36 -10.67
CA LEU A 144 8.07 -16.59 -9.33
C LEU A 144 9.60 -16.53 -9.25
N ASN A 145 10.29 -16.70 -10.40
CA ASN A 145 11.74 -16.77 -10.48
C ASN A 145 12.46 -15.48 -10.05
N THR A 146 11.77 -14.36 -10.09
CA THR A 146 12.30 -13.07 -9.67
C THR A 146 11.93 -12.69 -8.22
N PHE A 147 11.34 -13.61 -7.44
CA PHE A 147 10.97 -13.34 -6.06
C PHE A 147 12.19 -12.97 -5.22
N GLY A 148 12.10 -11.87 -4.50
CA GLY A 148 13.18 -11.36 -3.66
C GLY A 148 12.67 -10.33 -2.66
N TRP A 149 11.38 -10.34 -2.35
CA TRP A 149 10.75 -9.45 -1.40
C TRP A 149 11.09 -9.81 0.05
N PRO A 150 11.10 -8.84 0.99
CA PRO A 150 11.30 -9.13 2.40
C PRO A 150 10.15 -9.99 2.93
N VAL A 151 10.48 -11.07 3.61
CA VAL A 151 9.53 -12.00 4.25
C VAL A 151 9.65 -12.01 5.78
N THR A 152 10.69 -11.37 6.31
CA THR A 152 10.88 -11.20 7.75
C THR A 152 10.94 -9.72 8.14
N ARG A 153 10.69 -9.45 9.43
CA ARG A 153 10.79 -8.08 9.93
C ARG A 153 12.21 -7.50 9.79
N ALA A 154 13.25 -8.32 10.02
CA ALA A 154 14.64 -7.88 9.85
C ALA A 154 14.92 -7.43 8.42
N GLN A 155 14.51 -8.23 7.43
CA GLN A 155 14.63 -7.89 6.01
C GLN A 155 13.82 -6.63 5.65
N ALA A 156 12.62 -6.48 6.22
CA ALA A 156 11.79 -5.31 5.98
C ALA A 156 12.43 -4.01 6.55
N LEU A 157 13.06 -4.09 7.71
CA LEU A 157 13.83 -2.96 8.30
C LEU A 157 15.06 -2.61 7.47
N GLU A 158 15.78 -3.60 6.95
CA GLU A 158 16.90 -3.39 6.04
C GLU A 158 16.45 -2.71 4.74
N ALA A 159 15.34 -3.17 4.14
CA ALA A 159 14.73 -2.54 2.96
C ALA A 159 14.31 -1.09 3.22
N LEU A 160 13.75 -0.80 4.41
CA LEU A 160 13.42 0.57 4.84
C LEU A 160 14.67 1.43 4.94
N GLN A 161 15.70 0.95 5.62
CA GLN A 161 16.95 1.70 5.78
C GLN A 161 17.59 2.00 4.42
N THR A 162 17.68 1.02 3.53
CA THR A 162 18.24 1.18 2.19
C THR A 162 17.44 2.21 1.37
N PHE A 163 16.10 2.19 1.47
CA PHE A 163 15.26 3.20 0.82
C PHE A 163 15.56 4.61 1.35
N ILE A 164 15.57 4.78 2.68
CA ILE A 164 15.81 6.09 3.33
C ILE A 164 17.16 6.67 2.94
N GLU A 165 18.20 5.84 2.85
CA GLU A 165 19.56 6.29 2.58
C GLU A 165 19.83 6.54 1.09
N GLN A 166 19.30 5.70 0.21
CA GLN A 166 19.74 5.64 -1.17
C GLN A 166 18.74 6.18 -2.18
N ARG A 167 17.44 6.13 -1.90
CA ARG A 167 16.40 6.50 -2.86
C ARG A 167 15.53 7.67 -2.42
N LEU A 168 15.23 7.79 -1.12
CA LEU A 168 14.39 8.87 -0.60
C LEU A 168 14.87 10.26 -1.02
N PRO A 169 16.18 10.58 -1.07
CA PRO A 169 16.64 11.91 -1.48
C PRO A 169 16.18 12.32 -2.89
N LEU A 170 16.05 11.39 -3.81
CA LEU A 170 15.60 11.61 -5.19
C LEU A 170 14.16 11.17 -5.45
N PHE A 171 13.52 10.52 -4.47
CA PHE A 171 12.16 10.02 -4.59
C PHE A 171 11.18 11.12 -5.00
N GLY A 172 11.17 12.24 -4.28
CA GLY A 172 10.22 13.33 -4.56
C GLY A 172 10.39 13.88 -5.95
N GLN A 173 11.62 14.26 -6.33
CA GLN A 173 11.94 14.84 -7.63
C GLN A 173 11.40 14.01 -8.81
N TYR A 174 11.46 12.66 -8.70
CA TYR A 174 11.12 11.73 -9.78
C TYR A 174 9.95 10.78 -9.43
N GLU A 175 9.11 11.11 -8.44
CA GLU A 175 8.03 10.21 -8.02
C GLU A 175 7.01 9.94 -9.13
N ASP A 176 6.82 10.89 -10.05
CA ASP A 176 5.89 10.81 -11.17
C ASP A 176 6.59 10.41 -12.50
N ALA A 177 7.90 10.25 -12.51
CA ALA A 177 8.65 9.90 -13.71
C ALA A 177 8.59 8.41 -14.02
N MET A 178 8.62 8.08 -15.32
CA MET A 178 8.70 6.70 -15.83
C MET A 178 9.85 6.60 -16.83
N TRP A 179 10.44 5.41 -16.93
CA TRP A 179 11.46 5.09 -17.91
C TRP A 179 11.33 3.64 -18.36
N SER A 180 11.28 3.41 -19.69
CA SER A 180 11.11 2.06 -20.24
C SER A 180 12.24 1.14 -19.82
N GLY A 181 11.90 -0.06 -19.37
CA GLY A 181 12.85 -1.05 -18.90
C GLY A 181 13.35 -0.85 -17.46
N GLU A 182 12.94 0.23 -16.76
CA GLU A 182 13.33 0.51 -15.38
C GLU A 182 12.14 0.38 -14.44
N ALA A 183 11.96 -0.82 -13.89
CA ALA A 183 10.84 -1.17 -13.05
C ALA A 183 10.85 -0.47 -11.68
N TRP A 184 12.01 -0.13 -11.17
CA TRP A 184 12.18 0.21 -9.75
C TRP A 184 12.30 1.70 -9.49
N LEU A 185 13.03 2.41 -10.32
CA LEU A 185 13.34 3.82 -10.16
C LEU A 185 13.71 4.18 -8.71
N TYR A 186 13.19 5.29 -8.19
CA TYR A 186 13.47 5.74 -6.81
C TYR A 186 12.36 5.37 -5.82
N HIS A 187 11.41 4.50 -6.20
CA HIS A 187 10.29 4.12 -5.35
C HIS A 187 10.72 3.28 -4.13
N SER A 188 9.89 3.31 -3.07
CA SER A 188 10.25 2.71 -1.78
C SER A 188 10.21 1.18 -1.76
N HIS A 189 9.32 0.56 -2.53
CA HIS A 189 9.04 -0.88 -2.54
C HIS A 189 8.62 -1.46 -1.16
N LEU A 190 8.09 -0.60 -0.26
CA LEU A 190 7.72 -0.99 1.10
C LEU A 190 6.26 -1.43 1.25
N SER A 191 5.46 -1.36 0.19
CA SER A 191 4.02 -1.66 0.24
C SER A 191 3.73 -3.08 0.72
N CYS A 192 4.48 -4.09 0.25
CA CYS A 192 4.33 -5.47 0.69
C CYS A 192 4.63 -5.61 2.20
N ALA A 193 5.72 -5.01 2.70
CA ALA A 193 6.09 -5.05 4.11
C ALA A 193 5.07 -4.33 5.01
N LEU A 194 4.49 -3.22 4.56
CA LEU A 194 3.39 -2.52 5.25
C LEU A 194 2.11 -3.35 5.24
N ASN A 195 1.73 -3.95 4.11
CA ASN A 195 0.50 -4.73 4.00
C ASN A 195 0.55 -6.03 4.78
N LEU A 196 1.71 -6.67 4.86
CA LEU A 196 1.97 -7.86 5.68
C LEU A 196 2.25 -7.54 7.15
N LYS A 197 2.24 -6.26 7.54
CA LYS A 197 2.52 -5.77 8.90
C LYS A 197 3.93 -6.13 9.41
N LEU A 198 4.88 -6.35 8.50
CA LEU A 198 6.30 -6.48 8.84
C LEU A 198 6.90 -5.13 9.27
N LEU A 199 6.37 -4.03 8.73
CA LEU A 199 6.69 -2.66 9.14
C LEU A 199 5.43 -1.95 9.65
N ASN A 200 5.56 -1.19 10.73
CA ASN A 200 4.52 -0.27 11.15
C ASN A 200 4.63 1.06 10.38
N PRO A 201 3.54 1.63 9.85
CA PRO A 201 3.61 2.90 9.14
C PRO A 201 4.14 4.06 10.00
N ARG A 202 4.01 4.00 11.34
CA ARG A 202 4.57 5.02 12.24
C ARG A 202 6.09 5.02 12.22
N GLU A 203 6.72 3.85 12.23
CA GLU A 203 8.19 3.76 12.17
C GLU A 203 8.73 4.17 10.79
N VAL A 204 8.00 3.86 9.71
CA VAL A 204 8.38 4.26 8.36
C VAL A 204 8.34 5.78 8.20
N ILE A 205 7.27 6.43 8.67
CA ILE A 205 7.14 7.88 8.65
C ILE A 205 8.18 8.54 9.56
N ALA A 206 8.42 8.00 10.76
CA ALA A 206 9.42 8.53 11.67
C ALA A 206 10.84 8.47 11.07
N ALA A 207 11.19 7.38 10.38
CA ALA A 207 12.48 7.25 9.69
C ALA A 207 12.64 8.27 8.56
N ALA A 208 11.59 8.52 7.77
CA ALA A 208 11.61 9.53 6.71
C ALA A 208 11.71 10.95 7.30
N GLU A 209 10.94 11.28 8.32
CA GLU A 209 11.02 12.58 9.00
C GLU A 209 12.40 12.80 9.63
N ALA A 210 12.99 11.78 10.26
CA ALA A 210 14.35 11.85 10.80
C ALA A 210 15.39 12.11 9.71
N ALA A 211 15.24 11.55 8.51
CA ALA A 211 16.13 11.83 7.39
C ALA A 211 16.09 13.31 6.98
N PHE A 212 14.90 13.92 6.94
CA PHE A 212 14.77 15.36 6.72
C PHE A 212 15.40 16.18 7.87
N ARG A 213 15.04 15.89 9.12
CA ARG A 213 15.53 16.63 10.29
C ARG A 213 17.07 16.59 10.43
N THR A 214 17.71 15.55 9.90
CA THR A 214 19.17 15.40 9.89
C THR A 214 19.82 15.86 8.58
N GLY A 215 19.07 16.47 7.66
CA GLY A 215 19.59 16.99 6.39
C GLY A 215 19.98 15.94 5.35
N ARG A 216 19.56 14.68 5.51
CA ARG A 216 19.86 13.57 4.58
C ARG A 216 18.89 13.49 3.40
N ALA A 217 17.70 14.07 3.50
CA ALA A 217 16.73 14.11 2.43
C ALA A 217 16.01 15.48 2.40
N PRO A 218 15.68 16.02 1.21
CA PRO A 218 14.98 17.29 1.09
C PRO A 218 13.53 17.18 1.55
N LEU A 219 12.97 18.29 2.06
CA LEU A 219 11.60 18.34 2.56
C LEU A 219 10.56 17.87 1.55
N ALA A 220 10.68 18.29 0.30
CA ALA A 220 9.75 17.93 -0.78
C ALA A 220 9.66 16.40 -0.97
N ALA A 221 10.80 15.71 -1.00
CA ALA A 221 10.83 14.25 -1.13
C ALA A 221 10.24 13.54 0.09
N VAL A 222 10.57 14.00 1.29
CA VAL A 222 10.06 13.40 2.54
C VAL A 222 8.55 13.65 2.69
N GLU A 223 8.07 14.86 2.39
CA GLU A 223 6.64 15.18 2.43
C GLU A 223 5.88 14.36 1.40
N GLY A 224 6.36 14.28 0.16
CA GLY A 224 5.75 13.47 -0.90
C GLY A 224 5.63 12.01 -0.49
N PHE A 225 6.69 11.42 0.09
CA PHE A 225 6.67 10.05 0.59
C PHE A 225 5.69 9.86 1.77
N ILE A 226 5.73 10.73 2.77
CA ILE A 226 4.83 10.66 3.93
C ILE A 226 3.37 10.80 3.48
N ARG A 227 3.09 11.64 2.49
CA ARG A 227 1.74 11.85 1.94
C ARG A 227 1.16 10.57 1.31
N GLN A 228 1.98 9.68 0.76
CA GLN A 228 1.50 8.39 0.26
C GLN A 228 0.97 7.49 1.40
N ILE A 229 1.62 7.53 2.57
CA ILE A 229 1.26 6.68 3.72
C ILE A 229 0.19 7.36 4.59
N LEU A 230 0.45 8.57 5.07
CA LEU A 230 -0.45 9.30 5.98
C LEU A 230 -1.65 9.90 5.25
N GLY A 231 -1.49 10.27 3.98
CA GLY A 231 -2.56 10.79 3.14
C GLY A 231 -3.34 9.67 2.44
N TRP A 232 -2.78 9.15 1.35
CA TRP A 232 -3.51 8.24 0.48
C TRP A 232 -3.91 6.92 1.13
N ARG A 233 -3.00 6.23 1.82
CA ARG A 233 -3.32 4.95 2.46
C ARG A 233 -4.42 5.08 3.52
N GLU A 234 -4.38 6.14 4.34
CA GLU A 234 -5.42 6.42 5.35
C GLU A 234 -6.75 6.84 4.69
N PHE A 235 -6.68 7.68 3.66
CA PHE A 235 -7.86 8.16 2.94
C PHE A 235 -8.59 7.03 2.20
N VAL A 236 -7.88 6.20 1.45
CA VAL A 236 -8.46 5.06 0.72
C VAL A 236 -9.13 4.08 1.68
N ARG A 237 -8.48 3.77 2.82
CA ARG A 237 -9.09 2.95 3.87
C ARG A 237 -10.38 3.59 4.42
N GLY A 238 -10.36 4.90 4.64
CA GLY A 238 -11.53 5.64 5.12
C GLY A 238 -12.69 5.58 4.14
N ILE A 239 -12.43 5.84 2.86
CA ILE A 239 -13.43 5.70 1.78
C ILE A 239 -13.98 4.28 1.73
N TYR A 240 -13.09 3.27 1.70
CA TYR A 240 -13.49 1.86 1.67
C TYR A 240 -14.51 1.56 2.77
N TRP A 241 -14.16 1.79 4.03
CA TRP A 241 -15.00 1.40 5.15
C TRP A 241 -16.29 2.23 5.30
N THR A 242 -16.30 3.48 4.84
CA THR A 242 -17.50 4.32 4.89
C THR A 242 -18.46 4.10 3.72
N GLN A 243 -17.97 3.53 2.61
CA GLN A 243 -18.78 3.33 1.40
C GLN A 243 -19.19 1.87 1.14
N MET A 244 -18.54 0.89 1.79
CA MET A 244 -18.92 -0.52 1.65
C MET A 244 -20.22 -0.83 2.36
N PRO A 245 -21.10 -1.75 1.83
CA PRO A 245 -20.92 -2.51 0.58
C PRO A 245 -21.36 -1.77 -0.68
N GLY A 246 -22.08 -0.67 -0.58
CA GLY A 246 -22.69 0.01 -1.73
C GLY A 246 -21.67 0.48 -2.79
N TYR A 247 -20.38 0.63 -2.42
CA TYR A 247 -19.34 1.01 -3.37
C TYR A 247 -19.06 -0.06 -4.44
N LEU A 248 -19.30 -1.34 -4.12
CA LEU A 248 -19.12 -2.46 -5.07
C LEU A 248 -20.06 -2.37 -6.28
N GLU A 249 -21.23 -1.78 -6.10
CA GLU A 249 -22.26 -1.68 -7.14
C GLU A 249 -22.17 -0.39 -7.98
N ARG A 250 -21.18 0.47 -7.68
CA ARG A 250 -21.04 1.74 -8.40
C ARG A 250 -20.36 1.53 -9.73
N ASN A 251 -21.02 1.97 -10.78
CA ASN A 251 -20.52 1.98 -12.15
C ASN A 251 -20.92 3.31 -12.82
N ALA A 252 -20.18 4.38 -12.51
CA ALA A 252 -20.53 5.74 -12.97
C ALA A 252 -20.46 5.89 -14.49
N LEU A 253 -19.65 5.09 -15.18
CA LEU A 253 -19.52 5.12 -16.64
C LEU A 253 -20.49 4.15 -17.34
N GLY A 254 -21.22 3.32 -16.60
CA GLY A 254 -22.07 2.29 -17.18
C GLY A 254 -21.30 1.25 -18.00
N ALA A 255 -20.02 1.04 -17.70
CA ALA A 255 -19.15 0.13 -18.42
C ALA A 255 -19.66 -1.32 -18.31
N GLN A 256 -19.78 -2.00 -19.46
CA GLN A 256 -20.27 -3.38 -19.57
C GLN A 256 -19.33 -4.26 -20.41
N ALA A 257 -18.33 -3.67 -21.07
CA ALA A 257 -17.38 -4.43 -21.88
C ALA A 257 -16.52 -5.33 -20.99
N ALA A 258 -16.21 -6.53 -21.49
CA ALA A 258 -15.24 -7.41 -20.83
C ALA A 258 -13.84 -6.78 -20.82
N LEU A 259 -13.08 -7.04 -19.77
CA LEU A 259 -11.69 -6.60 -19.71
C LEU A 259 -10.89 -7.28 -20.83
N PRO A 260 -10.15 -6.53 -21.67
CA PRO A 260 -9.36 -7.09 -22.75
C PRO A 260 -8.33 -8.11 -22.26
N ALA A 261 -8.07 -9.14 -23.05
CA ALA A 261 -7.15 -10.23 -22.66
C ALA A 261 -5.71 -9.76 -22.41
N TRP A 262 -5.28 -8.68 -23.06
CA TRP A 262 -3.93 -8.14 -22.88
C TRP A 262 -3.64 -7.62 -21.47
N TYR A 263 -4.65 -7.33 -20.64
CA TYR A 263 -4.44 -7.05 -19.22
C TYR A 263 -3.79 -8.21 -18.45
N TRP A 264 -3.99 -9.43 -18.96
CA TRP A 264 -3.48 -10.67 -18.35
C TRP A 264 -2.20 -11.17 -19.01
N THR A 265 -1.96 -10.77 -20.25
CA THR A 265 -0.87 -11.33 -21.09
C THR A 265 0.21 -10.32 -21.44
N GLY A 266 -0.10 -9.02 -21.40
CA GLY A 266 0.78 -7.98 -21.93
C GLY A 266 0.86 -7.94 -23.45
N ASP A 267 0.07 -8.76 -24.17
CA ASP A 267 0.08 -8.83 -25.62
C ASP A 267 -0.74 -7.71 -26.25
N THR A 268 -0.10 -6.59 -26.47
CA THR A 268 -0.66 -5.35 -27.04
C THR A 268 0.39 -4.58 -27.82
N ASP A 269 -0.04 -3.88 -28.87
CA ASP A 269 0.80 -2.97 -29.65
C ASP A 269 1.02 -1.61 -28.98
N MET A 270 0.29 -1.32 -27.91
CA MET A 270 0.46 -0.10 -27.11
C MET A 270 1.70 -0.24 -26.21
N ALA A 271 2.83 0.31 -26.66
CA ALA A 271 4.13 0.13 -26.01
C ALA A 271 4.14 0.47 -24.51
N CYS A 272 3.47 1.55 -24.08
CA CYS A 272 3.40 1.94 -22.66
C CYS A 272 2.61 0.95 -21.80
N LEU A 273 1.51 0.39 -22.32
CA LEU A 273 0.73 -0.62 -21.62
C LEU A 273 1.47 -1.96 -21.57
N LYS A 274 2.10 -2.35 -22.67
CA LYS A 274 2.93 -3.55 -22.73
C LYS A 274 4.05 -3.51 -21.69
N ASP A 275 4.79 -2.40 -21.61
CA ASP A 275 5.88 -2.23 -20.65
C ASP A 275 5.37 -2.33 -19.19
N ALA A 276 4.31 -1.59 -18.84
CA ALA A 276 3.74 -1.58 -17.49
C ALA A 276 3.19 -2.95 -17.07
N ILE A 277 2.49 -3.66 -17.97
CA ILE A 277 1.90 -4.97 -17.68
C ILE A 277 2.98 -6.04 -17.60
N THR A 278 3.94 -6.05 -18.53
CA THR A 278 5.05 -7.00 -18.51
C THR A 278 5.84 -6.88 -17.21
N GLN A 279 6.19 -5.67 -16.80
CA GLN A 279 6.85 -5.42 -15.51
C GLN A 279 6.04 -5.96 -14.32
N THR A 280 4.71 -5.76 -14.33
CA THR A 280 3.83 -6.25 -13.27
C THR A 280 3.82 -7.78 -13.24
N LEU A 281 3.77 -8.44 -14.39
CA LEU A 281 3.81 -9.91 -14.51
C LEU A 281 5.16 -10.50 -14.07
N GLU A 282 6.27 -9.83 -14.38
CA GLU A 282 7.62 -10.29 -14.04
C GLU A 282 7.95 -10.12 -12.56
N HIS A 283 7.52 -9.02 -11.95
CA HIS A 283 7.98 -8.64 -10.62
C HIS A 283 6.89 -8.67 -9.54
N GLY A 284 5.63 -8.85 -9.93
CA GLY A 284 4.50 -8.67 -9.00
C GLY A 284 4.41 -7.24 -8.48
N TYR A 285 4.86 -6.26 -9.27
CA TYR A 285 5.00 -4.86 -8.85
C TYR A 285 4.75 -3.90 -10.01
N ALA A 286 3.97 -2.87 -9.71
CA ALA A 286 3.88 -1.66 -10.52
C ALA A 286 3.94 -0.45 -9.57
N HIS A 287 4.71 0.58 -9.92
CA HIS A 287 4.64 1.82 -9.17
C HIS A 287 3.36 2.60 -9.54
N HIS A 288 2.94 3.52 -8.65
CA HIS A 288 1.63 4.16 -8.74
C HIS A 288 1.35 4.92 -10.04
N ILE A 289 2.40 5.40 -10.74
CA ILE A 289 2.23 6.10 -12.02
C ILE A 289 1.94 5.10 -13.15
N GLN A 290 2.62 3.96 -13.19
CA GLN A 290 2.33 2.90 -14.15
C GLN A 290 0.93 2.36 -13.95
N ASP A 291 0.53 2.10 -12.70
CA ASP A 291 -0.81 1.66 -12.35
C ASP A 291 -1.88 2.68 -12.76
N ARG A 292 -1.69 3.96 -12.41
CA ARG A 292 -2.70 5.00 -12.64
C ARG A 292 -2.73 5.58 -14.05
N LYS A 293 -1.60 5.70 -14.71
CA LYS A 293 -1.51 6.39 -16.02
C LYS A 293 -1.47 5.46 -17.22
N SER A 294 -1.12 4.20 -17.01
CA SER A 294 -0.92 3.25 -18.11
C SER A 294 -1.98 2.17 -18.13
N VAL A 295 -2.60 1.85 -17.00
CA VAL A 295 -3.47 0.67 -16.87
C VAL A 295 -4.91 1.05 -16.44
N VAL A 296 -5.15 2.25 -15.95
CA VAL A 296 -6.48 2.73 -15.51
C VAL A 296 -7.06 3.76 -16.46
#